data_0f11df89704d3dbca469405ae793d2f4
#
_entry.id   0f11df89704d3dbca469405ae793d2f4
#
_cell.length_a   1.000
_cell.length_b   1.000
_cell.length_c   1.000
_cell.angle_alpha   90.00
_cell.angle_beta   90.00
_cell.angle_gamma   90.00
#
_symmetry.space_group_name_H-M   'P 1'
#
loop_
_entity.id
_entity.type
_entity.pdbx_description
1 polymer ?
#
loop_
_entity_poly.entity_id
_entity_poly.type
_entity_poly.pdbx_seq_one_letter_code
_entity_poly.pdbx_strand_id
1 'polypeptide(L)'
;MRIDKYLWCMRYYKTRNMVTEACKKNHVTVNGLVAKPSKEVFPTDKITFRKDQITQIITVLDIPEKRIGAKLVDIYRKNETPAEAYAHLE
;
A
#
# COMPACT_ATOMS: atom_id res chain seq x y z
N MET A 1 -5.69 -9.35 7.12
CA MET A 1 -5.96 -9.21 5.65
C MET A 1 -4.67 -9.36 4.89
N ARG A 2 -4.68 -10.04 3.75
CA ARG A 2 -3.51 -10.16 2.87
C ARG A 2 -3.17 -8.80 2.28
N ILE A 3 -1.87 -8.54 2.05
CA ILE A 3 -1.43 -7.26 1.53
C ILE A 3 -1.97 -6.99 0.12
N ASP A 4 -2.14 -8.02 -0.71
CA ASP A 4 -2.70 -7.85 -2.05
C ASP A 4 -4.13 -7.31 -2.00
N LYS A 5 -4.91 -7.78 -1.02
CA LYS A 5 -6.26 -7.27 -0.81
C LYS A 5 -6.24 -5.89 -0.14
N TYR A 6 -5.34 -5.68 0.83
CA TYR A 6 -5.27 -4.41 1.55
C TYR A 6 -4.99 -3.24 0.61
N LEU A 7 -3.95 -3.33 -0.21
CA LEU A 7 -3.58 -2.24 -1.12
C LEU A 7 -4.66 -2.01 -2.19
N TRP A 8 -5.37 -3.07 -2.59
CA TRP A 8 -6.53 -2.92 -3.46
C TRP A 8 -7.69 -2.25 -2.74
N CYS A 9 -8.01 -2.67 -1.52
CA CYS A 9 -9.07 -2.04 -0.70
C CYS A 9 -8.81 -0.57 -0.48
N MET A 10 -7.54 -0.18 -0.29
CA MET A 10 -7.12 1.19 -0.06
C MET A 10 -7.01 2.00 -1.34
N ARG A 11 -7.41 1.43 -2.48
CA ARG A 11 -7.51 2.07 -3.79
C ARG A 11 -6.18 2.51 -4.39
N TYR A 12 -5.06 1.94 -3.93
CA TYR A 12 -3.75 2.22 -4.52
C TYR A 12 -3.57 1.53 -5.87
N TYR A 13 -4.28 0.42 -6.10
CA TYR A 13 -4.22 -0.36 -7.34
C TYR A 13 -5.64 -0.63 -7.84
N LYS A 14 -5.83 -0.65 -9.16
CA LYS A 14 -7.13 -0.90 -9.76
C LYS A 14 -7.63 -2.32 -9.55
N THR A 15 -6.70 -3.29 -9.48
CA THR A 15 -7.04 -4.69 -9.28
C THR A 15 -6.09 -5.33 -8.28
N ARG A 16 -6.55 -6.41 -7.62
CA ARG A 16 -5.68 -7.19 -6.74
C ARG A 16 -4.51 -7.82 -7.49
N ASN A 17 -4.75 -8.19 -8.76
CA ASN A 17 -3.70 -8.80 -9.58
C ASN A 17 -2.53 -7.84 -9.81
N MET A 18 -2.81 -6.56 -9.94
CA MET A 18 -1.74 -5.55 -10.04
C MET A 18 -0.89 -5.49 -8.78
N VAL A 19 -1.50 -5.65 -7.60
CA VAL A 19 -0.75 -5.72 -6.35
C VAL A 19 0.12 -6.97 -6.31
N THR A 20 -0.44 -8.11 -6.74
CA THR A 20 0.30 -9.37 -6.81
C THR A 20 1.54 -9.23 -7.68
N GLU A 21 1.41 -8.61 -8.85
CA GLU A 21 2.53 -8.38 -9.74
C GLU A 21 3.58 -7.44 -9.12
N ALA A 22 3.14 -6.39 -8.42
CA ALA A 22 4.06 -5.48 -7.73
C ALA A 22 4.86 -6.21 -6.66
N CYS A 23 4.23 -7.10 -5.90
CA CYS A 23 4.91 -7.92 -4.90
C CYS A 23 5.95 -8.84 -5.55
N LYS A 24 5.59 -9.47 -6.68
CA LYS A 24 6.51 -10.34 -7.41
C LYS A 24 7.73 -9.60 -7.95
N LYS A 25 7.59 -8.31 -8.23
CA LYS A 25 8.70 -7.45 -8.69
C LYS A 25 9.47 -6.82 -7.53
N ASN A 26 9.21 -7.24 -6.30
CA ASN A 26 9.84 -6.72 -5.09
C ASN A 26 9.58 -5.21 -4.86
N HIS A 27 8.45 -4.70 -5.34
CA HIS A 27 8.10 -3.29 -5.20
C HIS A 27 7.34 -2.99 -3.90
N VAL A 28 7.02 -4.01 -3.08
CA VAL A 28 6.24 -3.86 -1.86
C VAL A 28 7.01 -4.44 -0.69
N THR A 29 7.20 -3.64 0.36
CA THR A 29 7.83 -4.09 1.60
C THR A 29 6.89 -3.82 2.77
N VAL A 30 6.97 -4.67 3.79
CA VAL A 30 6.27 -4.48 5.06
C VAL A 30 7.33 -4.46 6.16
N ASN A 31 7.39 -3.36 6.91
CA ASN A 31 8.39 -3.17 7.96
C ASN A 31 9.83 -3.42 7.46
N GLY A 32 10.10 -3.00 6.22
CA GLY A 32 11.42 -3.09 5.61
C GLY A 32 11.75 -4.41 4.93
N LEU A 33 10.84 -5.39 4.95
CA LEU A 33 11.06 -6.69 4.33
C LEU A 33 10.18 -6.85 3.10
N VAL A 34 10.75 -7.37 2.00
CA VAL A 34 9.99 -7.64 0.78
C VAL A 34 8.82 -8.57 1.11
N ALA A 35 7.62 -8.18 0.67
CA ALA A 35 6.41 -8.90 0.99
C ALA A 35 5.94 -9.77 -0.17
N LYS A 36 5.50 -10.99 0.15
CA LYS A 36 4.74 -11.82 -0.79
C LYS A 36 3.29 -11.34 -0.84
N PRO A 37 2.55 -11.59 -1.93
CA PRO A 37 1.14 -11.16 -2.04
C PRO A 37 0.26 -11.64 -0.89
N SER A 38 0.59 -12.78 -0.29
CA SER A 38 -0.17 -13.39 0.82
C SER A 38 0.24 -12.88 2.19
N LYS A 39 1.17 -11.94 2.29
CA LYS A 39 1.62 -11.41 3.58
C LYS A 39 0.45 -10.78 4.33
N GLU A 40 0.23 -11.22 5.58
CA GLU A 40 -0.79 -10.62 6.45
C GLU A 40 -0.37 -9.23 6.90
N VAL A 41 -1.31 -8.30 6.88
CA VAL A 41 -1.12 -6.92 7.30
C VAL A 41 -1.91 -6.66 8.57
N PHE A 42 -1.27 -5.99 9.52
CA PHE A 42 -1.87 -5.64 10.81
C PHE A 42 -1.76 -4.14 11.08
N PRO A 43 -2.63 -3.59 11.95
CA PRO A 43 -2.45 -2.20 12.40
C PRO A 43 -1.03 -1.96 12.92
N THR A 44 -0.49 -0.80 12.66
CA THR A 44 0.88 -0.33 12.93
C THR A 44 1.95 -0.83 11.95
N ASP A 45 1.64 -1.76 11.05
CA ASP A 45 2.60 -2.14 10.00
C ASP A 45 2.89 -0.95 9.09
N LYS A 46 4.17 -0.77 8.77
CA LYS A 46 4.60 0.24 7.79
C LYS A 46 4.80 -0.43 6.44
N ILE A 47 4.06 0.02 5.44
CA ILE A 47 4.13 -0.51 4.08
C ILE A 47 4.81 0.51 3.20
N THR A 48 5.85 0.09 2.49
CA THR A 48 6.51 0.89 1.46
C THR A 48 6.29 0.22 0.13
N PHE A 49 5.79 0.95 -0.85
CA PHE A 49 5.53 0.40 -2.17
C PHE A 49 5.83 1.44 -3.26
N ARG A 50 6.25 0.94 -4.42
CA ARG A 50 6.52 1.78 -5.57
C ARG A 50 5.39 1.64 -6.57
N LYS A 51 4.79 2.78 -6.93
CA LYS A 51 3.73 2.85 -7.92
C LYS A 51 3.89 4.13 -8.73
N ASP A 52 3.80 4.01 -10.06
CA ASP A 52 3.90 5.17 -10.97
C ASP A 52 5.15 6.01 -10.71
N GLN A 53 6.29 5.34 -10.49
CA GLN A 53 7.61 5.95 -10.22
C GLN A 53 7.69 6.70 -8.89
N ILE A 54 6.65 6.60 -8.05
CA ILE A 54 6.65 7.18 -6.71
C ILE A 54 6.79 6.08 -5.68
N THR A 55 7.74 6.23 -4.75
CA THR A 55 7.82 5.38 -3.57
C THR A 55 6.91 5.96 -2.50
N GLN A 56 5.86 5.24 -2.16
CA GLN A 56 4.91 5.65 -1.14
C GLN A 56 5.15 4.90 0.16
N ILE A 57 4.97 5.59 1.26
CA ILE A 57 5.13 5.04 2.61
C ILE A 57 3.85 5.31 3.38
N ILE A 58 3.24 4.24 3.89
CA ILE A 58 2.01 4.36 4.69
C ILE A 58 2.15 3.51 5.95
N THR A 59 1.48 3.95 7.02
CA THR A 59 1.30 3.14 8.23
C THR A 59 -0.14 2.72 8.32
N VAL A 60 -0.36 1.42 8.51
CA VAL A 60 -1.71 0.86 8.66
C VAL A 60 -2.29 1.33 9.99
N LEU A 61 -3.45 1.99 9.96
CA LEU A 61 -4.17 2.40 11.17
C LEU A 61 -5.24 1.39 11.54
N ASP A 62 -5.96 0.88 10.54
CA ASP A 62 -7.00 -0.12 10.74
C ASP A 62 -7.17 -0.94 9.47
N ILE A 63 -7.84 -2.07 9.58
CA ILE A 63 -8.05 -3.00 8.47
C ILE A 63 -9.50 -2.86 7.98
N PRO A 64 -9.72 -2.45 6.71
CA PRO A 64 -11.07 -2.40 6.17
C PRO A 64 -11.60 -3.80 5.89
N GLU A 65 -12.91 -3.99 6.02
CA GLU A 65 -13.55 -5.29 5.73
C GLU A 65 -13.72 -5.51 4.24
N LYS A 66 -13.84 -4.42 3.47
CA LYS A 66 -14.07 -4.45 2.02
C LYS A 66 -13.41 -3.25 1.37
N ARG A 67 -13.44 -3.22 0.02
CA ARG A 67 -12.90 -2.06 -0.70
C ARG A 67 -13.66 -0.80 -0.30
N ILE A 68 -12.92 0.22 0.14
CA ILE A 68 -13.49 1.47 0.68
C ILE A 68 -13.58 2.55 -0.39
N GLY A 69 -14.42 3.55 -0.15
CA GLY A 69 -14.44 4.74 -0.99
C GLY A 69 -13.20 5.60 -0.79
N ALA A 70 -12.81 6.35 -1.82
CA ALA A 70 -11.60 7.16 -1.79
C ALA A 70 -11.58 8.16 -0.62
N LYS A 71 -12.73 8.64 -0.18
CA LYS A 71 -12.83 9.61 0.92
C LYS A 71 -12.54 8.99 2.29
N LEU A 72 -12.59 7.66 2.42
CA LEU A 72 -12.39 6.96 3.68
C LEU A 72 -10.97 6.45 3.87
N VAL A 73 -10.11 6.59 2.88
CA VAL A 73 -8.76 6.03 2.91
C VAL A 73 -7.96 6.51 4.13
N ASP A 74 -8.06 7.77 4.48
CA ASP A 74 -7.30 8.36 5.58
C ASP A 74 -7.70 7.85 6.97
N ILE A 75 -8.86 7.19 7.09
CA ILE A 75 -9.29 6.56 8.34
C ILE A 75 -8.47 5.29 8.60
N TYR A 76 -8.03 4.61 7.53
CA TYR A 76 -7.38 3.31 7.61
C TYR A 76 -5.87 3.38 7.48
N ARG A 77 -5.32 4.52 7.07
CA ARG A 77 -3.87 4.64 6.88
C ARG A 77 -3.39 6.04 7.25
N LYS A 78 -2.12 6.13 7.69
CA LYS A 78 -1.40 7.39 7.80
C LYS A 78 -0.44 7.47 6.62
N ASN A 79 -0.56 8.50 5.80
CA ASN A 79 0.34 8.71 4.68
C ASN A 79 1.63 9.38 5.17
N GLU A 80 2.75 8.69 5.04
CA GLU A 80 4.06 9.19 5.44
C GLU A 80 4.97 9.42 4.25
N THR A 81 4.43 9.42 3.02
CA THR A 81 5.21 9.66 1.82
C THR A 81 5.77 11.08 1.85
N PRO A 82 7.10 11.26 1.72
CA PRO A 82 7.68 12.60 1.68
C PRO A 82 7.18 13.40 0.48
N ALA A 83 7.01 14.72 0.67
CA ALA A 83 6.59 15.59 -0.41
C ALA A 83 7.55 15.55 -1.60
N GLU A 84 8.84 15.36 -1.34
CA GLU A 84 9.87 15.27 -2.38
C GLU A 84 9.63 14.09 -3.33
N ALA A 85 8.97 13.04 -2.87
CA ALA A 85 8.69 11.87 -3.72
C ALA A 85 7.82 12.22 -4.93
N TYR A 86 7.00 13.26 -4.81
CA TYR A 86 6.11 13.72 -5.89
C TYR A 86 6.79 14.73 -6.83
N ALA A 87 7.91 15.30 -6.44
CA ALA A 87 8.59 16.34 -7.22
C ALA A 87 9.16 15.81 -8.53
N HIS A 88 9.41 14.52 -8.62
CA HIS A 88 9.99 13.89 -9.81
C HIS A 88 8.98 13.70 -10.96
N LEU A 89 7.73 14.04 -10.75
CA LEU A 89 6.68 13.80 -11.75
C LEU A 89 6.40 15.01 -12.64
N GLU A 90 7.10 16.07 -12.45
CA GLU A 90 6.96 17.27 -13.28
C GLU A 90 7.72 17.18 -14.59
#